data_23872474d01ff52c9fcfa7755f0f9550
#
_entry.id   23872474d01ff52c9fcfa7755f0f9550
#
_cell.length_a   1.000
_cell.length_b   1.000
_cell.length_c   1.000
_cell.angle_alpha   90.00
_cell.angle_beta   90.00
_cell.angle_gamma   90.00
#
_symmetry.space_group_name_H-M   'P 1'
#
loop_
_entity.id
_entity.type
_entity.pdbx_description
1 polymer ?
#
loop_
_entity_poly.entity_id
_entity_poly.type
_entity_poly.pdbx_seq_one_letter_code
_entity_poly.pdbx_strand_id
1 'polypeptide(L)'
;MVATTKIRQDYLEKLAQLIKIPSVSAKKTGLKEASELIGSFFKELKADQVIIDDQYEFPLVLAQFKATKDNAKTLLIYNHYDVQPAEPFDLWHSDPWTLTERDNKFFGRGIDDDKGNLLARLTALAEYLKENNYSLPVNIDFVVEGSEETASRGLANYLKKHAQFLQNDLVIWESGGYNSKGQQEIGGGTKGIVTFDLKAKTAGRDLHSSFAPVIDSAAWQLVAAINSLRNSDGTIAIKGVYDTVRKPSEREQELVNQYSTIDEHLLVDSFQLTAPLLNSQTKTELLKALYFSPALNIEGIQSGYQEDGVKTVLPAEATAKLEIRLVPDQDPHD
;
A
#
# COMPACT_ATOMS: atom_id res chain seq x y z
N MET A 1 -1.87 -19.87 -20.62
CA MET A 1 -2.54 -19.48 -21.87
C MET A 1 -1.99 -18.14 -22.30
N VAL A 2 -1.54 -17.97 -23.54
CA VAL A 2 -1.16 -16.66 -24.06
C VAL A 2 -2.48 -15.93 -24.34
N ALA A 3 -2.68 -14.74 -23.76
CA ALA A 3 -3.87 -13.95 -24.02
C ALA A 3 -4.00 -13.70 -25.54
N THR A 4 -5.18 -13.93 -26.07
CA THR A 4 -5.46 -13.59 -27.49
C THR A 4 -5.34 -12.08 -27.67
N THR A 5 -5.02 -11.62 -28.88
CA THR A 5 -4.92 -10.19 -29.20
C THR A 5 -6.18 -9.42 -28.77
N LYS A 6 -7.36 -10.04 -28.85
CA LYS A 6 -8.61 -9.43 -28.44
C LYS A 6 -8.72 -9.26 -26.91
N ILE A 7 -8.34 -10.26 -26.12
CA ILE A 7 -8.35 -10.18 -24.64
C ILE A 7 -7.44 -9.04 -24.18
N ARG A 8 -6.24 -8.96 -24.77
CA ARG A 8 -5.29 -7.88 -24.46
C ARG A 8 -5.88 -6.50 -24.83
N GLN A 9 -6.56 -6.41 -25.96
CA GLN A 9 -7.16 -5.16 -26.40
C GLN A 9 -8.31 -4.73 -25.47
N ASP A 10 -9.25 -5.62 -25.15
CA ASP A 10 -10.36 -5.35 -24.22
C ASP A 10 -9.85 -4.89 -22.85
N TYR A 11 -8.77 -5.53 -22.33
CA TYR A 11 -8.09 -5.13 -21.09
C TYR A 11 -7.54 -3.71 -21.19
N LEU A 12 -6.77 -3.40 -22.25
CA LEU A 12 -6.11 -2.11 -22.42
C LEU A 12 -7.11 -0.97 -22.61
N GLU A 13 -8.22 -1.21 -23.32
CA GLU A 13 -9.27 -0.21 -23.52
C GLU A 13 -9.92 0.16 -22.18
N LYS A 14 -10.28 -0.82 -21.34
CA LYS A 14 -10.85 -0.56 -20.01
C LYS A 14 -9.83 0.07 -19.06
N LEU A 15 -8.58 -0.39 -19.11
CA LEU A 15 -7.51 0.18 -18.30
C LEU A 15 -7.25 1.65 -18.67
N ALA A 16 -7.22 1.98 -19.95
CA ALA A 16 -7.04 3.35 -20.41
C ALA A 16 -8.16 4.28 -19.92
N GLN A 17 -9.42 3.79 -19.91
CA GLN A 17 -10.53 4.55 -19.35
C GLN A 17 -10.36 4.81 -17.84
N LEU A 18 -9.92 3.81 -17.07
CA LEU A 18 -9.75 3.94 -15.63
C LEU A 18 -8.52 4.77 -15.25
N ILE A 19 -7.41 4.64 -15.98
CA ILE A 19 -6.19 5.47 -15.79
C ILE A 19 -6.48 6.95 -16.05
N LYS A 20 -7.32 7.27 -17.01
CA LYS A 20 -7.71 8.64 -17.35
C LYS A 20 -8.40 9.39 -16.21
N ILE A 21 -8.99 8.67 -15.25
CA ILE A 21 -9.64 9.26 -14.09
C ILE A 21 -8.60 9.40 -12.95
N PRO A 22 -8.22 10.63 -12.55
CA PRO A 22 -7.27 10.87 -11.46
C PRO A 22 -7.95 10.67 -10.10
N SER A 23 -8.22 9.42 -9.74
CA SER A 23 -8.85 9.04 -8.48
C SER A 23 -7.86 9.13 -7.30
N VAL A 24 -7.43 10.34 -6.97
CA VAL A 24 -6.43 10.61 -5.93
C VAL A 24 -7.13 10.80 -4.58
N SER A 25 -7.05 9.79 -3.70
CA SER A 25 -7.71 9.82 -2.38
C SER A 25 -7.23 10.96 -1.50
N ALA A 26 -5.92 11.26 -1.47
CA ALA A 26 -5.36 12.38 -0.72
C ALA A 26 -5.95 13.75 -1.13
N LYS A 27 -6.39 13.90 -2.39
CA LYS A 27 -7.01 15.11 -2.94
C LYS A 27 -8.53 15.02 -3.03
N LYS A 28 -9.10 13.85 -2.78
CA LYS A 28 -10.54 13.54 -2.94
C LYS A 28 -11.08 13.83 -4.34
N THR A 29 -10.27 13.60 -5.37
CA THR A 29 -10.62 13.84 -6.78
C THR A 29 -10.90 12.53 -7.51
N GLY A 30 -11.80 12.53 -8.50
CA GLY A 30 -12.06 11.42 -9.40
C GLY A 30 -12.62 10.13 -8.77
N LEU A 31 -12.86 10.10 -7.46
CA LEU A 31 -13.24 8.87 -6.74
C LEU A 31 -14.63 8.37 -7.14
N LYS A 32 -15.60 9.27 -7.20
CA LYS A 32 -16.97 8.92 -7.61
C LYS A 32 -17.01 8.44 -9.06
N GLU A 33 -16.37 9.16 -9.96
CA GLU A 33 -16.29 8.81 -11.38
C GLU A 33 -15.64 7.43 -11.59
N ALA A 34 -14.53 7.14 -10.88
CA ALA A 34 -13.87 5.84 -10.95
C ALA A 34 -14.77 4.71 -10.40
N SER A 35 -15.43 4.92 -9.26
CA SER A 35 -16.33 3.93 -8.67
C SER A 35 -17.54 3.61 -9.58
N GLU A 36 -18.11 4.62 -10.23
CA GLU A 36 -19.19 4.46 -11.19
C GLU A 36 -18.74 3.69 -12.44
N LEU A 37 -17.56 3.99 -12.96
CA LEU A 37 -16.96 3.27 -14.09
C LEU A 37 -16.71 1.80 -13.74
N ILE A 38 -16.11 1.51 -12.58
CA ILE A 38 -15.88 0.14 -12.11
C ILE A 38 -17.20 -0.61 -11.93
N GLY A 39 -18.19 0.03 -11.32
CA GLY A 39 -19.53 -0.53 -11.20
C GLY A 39 -20.16 -0.89 -12.56
N SER A 40 -19.88 -0.09 -13.60
CA SER A 40 -20.34 -0.40 -14.95
C SER A 40 -19.66 -1.64 -15.54
N PHE A 41 -18.37 -1.85 -15.29
CA PHE A 41 -17.65 -3.05 -15.73
C PHE A 41 -18.21 -4.32 -15.09
N PHE A 42 -18.54 -4.29 -13.79
CA PHE A 42 -19.21 -5.43 -13.14
C PHE A 42 -20.58 -5.72 -13.73
N LYS A 43 -21.37 -4.68 -14.05
CA LYS A 43 -22.69 -4.84 -14.70
C LYS A 43 -22.57 -5.44 -16.10
N GLU A 44 -21.55 -5.04 -16.88
CA GLU A 44 -21.26 -5.64 -18.20
C GLU A 44 -20.96 -7.13 -18.08
N LEU A 45 -20.26 -7.55 -17.01
CA LEU A 45 -19.98 -8.95 -16.73
C LEU A 45 -21.20 -9.73 -16.18
N LYS A 46 -22.36 -9.05 -16.03
CA LYS A 46 -23.60 -9.63 -15.49
C LYS A 46 -23.44 -10.10 -14.04
N ALA A 47 -22.76 -9.33 -13.20
CA ALA A 47 -22.74 -9.60 -11.77
C ALA A 47 -24.19 -9.70 -11.24
N ASP A 48 -24.45 -10.67 -10.37
CA ASP A 48 -25.75 -10.85 -9.72
C ASP A 48 -26.15 -9.66 -8.85
N GLN A 49 -25.15 -9.01 -8.25
CA GLN A 49 -25.32 -7.77 -7.48
C GLN A 49 -24.15 -6.83 -7.69
N VAL A 50 -24.45 -5.55 -7.82
CA VAL A 50 -23.44 -4.47 -7.82
C VAL A 50 -23.95 -3.37 -6.89
N ILE A 51 -23.15 -2.99 -5.90
CA ILE A 51 -23.44 -1.90 -4.96
C ILE A 51 -22.31 -0.88 -5.09
N ILE A 52 -22.66 0.38 -5.28
CA ILE A 52 -21.75 1.51 -5.10
C ILE A 52 -22.26 2.24 -3.88
N ASP A 53 -21.50 2.15 -2.78
CA ASP A 53 -21.87 2.78 -1.52
C ASP A 53 -20.99 4.02 -1.31
N ASP A 54 -21.60 5.19 -1.40
CA ASP A 54 -20.97 6.49 -1.24
C ASP A 54 -21.36 7.20 0.08
N GLN A 55 -21.91 6.44 1.02
CA GLN A 55 -22.37 6.98 2.30
C GLN A 55 -21.25 7.60 3.14
N TYR A 56 -20.03 7.07 3.00
CA TYR A 56 -18.83 7.61 3.62
C TYR A 56 -17.99 8.35 2.58
N GLU A 57 -16.96 9.04 3.02
CA GLU A 57 -16.18 9.97 2.21
C GLU A 57 -15.57 9.37 0.92
N PHE A 58 -15.26 8.08 0.95
CA PHE A 58 -14.60 7.36 -0.15
C PHE A 58 -15.50 6.22 -0.62
N PRO A 59 -16.08 6.29 -1.84
CA PRO A 59 -17.01 5.27 -2.31
C PRO A 59 -16.42 3.86 -2.31
N LEU A 60 -17.21 2.88 -1.84
CA LEU A 60 -16.90 1.45 -1.94
C LEU A 60 -17.71 0.83 -3.07
N VAL A 61 -17.07 -0.01 -3.89
CA VAL A 61 -17.74 -0.82 -4.90
C VAL A 61 -17.73 -2.28 -4.47
N LEU A 62 -18.92 -2.88 -4.41
CA LEU A 62 -19.09 -4.30 -4.13
C LEU A 62 -19.75 -4.97 -5.33
N ALA A 63 -19.28 -6.15 -5.70
CA ALA A 63 -19.91 -6.96 -6.72
C ALA A 63 -19.93 -8.43 -6.34
N GLN A 64 -21.00 -9.12 -6.69
CA GLN A 64 -21.18 -10.55 -6.40
C GLN A 64 -21.51 -11.29 -7.67
N PHE A 65 -20.84 -12.44 -7.86
CA PHE A 65 -21.12 -13.44 -8.89
C PHE A 65 -21.39 -14.77 -8.20
N LYS A 66 -22.59 -15.29 -8.36
CA LYS A 66 -23.01 -16.52 -7.71
C LYS A 66 -22.60 -17.77 -8.48
N ALA A 67 -22.15 -18.76 -7.75
CA ALA A 67 -21.93 -20.08 -8.31
C ALA A 67 -23.24 -20.71 -8.80
N THR A 68 -23.13 -21.64 -9.75
CA THR A 68 -24.27 -22.45 -10.22
C THR A 68 -24.64 -23.59 -9.27
N LYS A 69 -23.75 -23.89 -8.30
CA LYS A 69 -24.00 -24.95 -7.29
C LYS A 69 -24.37 -24.33 -5.95
N ASP A 70 -25.35 -24.96 -5.29
CA ASP A 70 -25.67 -24.64 -3.89
C ASP A 70 -24.48 -24.95 -2.98
N ASN A 71 -24.33 -24.15 -1.90
CA ASN A 71 -23.27 -24.30 -0.91
C ASN A 71 -21.84 -24.26 -1.50
N ALA A 72 -21.67 -23.55 -2.62
CA ALA A 72 -20.34 -23.34 -3.20
C ALA A 72 -19.48 -22.47 -2.27
N LYS A 73 -18.18 -22.70 -2.32
CA LYS A 73 -17.20 -21.86 -1.63
C LYS A 73 -17.18 -20.46 -2.22
N THR A 74 -16.75 -19.50 -1.40
CA THR A 74 -16.67 -18.09 -1.81
C THR A 74 -15.23 -17.62 -1.86
N LEU A 75 -14.84 -17.08 -2.99
CA LEU A 75 -13.60 -16.36 -3.21
C LEU A 75 -13.88 -14.87 -3.09
N LEU A 76 -13.27 -14.20 -2.14
CA LEU A 76 -13.26 -12.75 -2.03
C LEU A 76 -12.05 -12.19 -2.76
N ILE A 77 -12.27 -11.19 -3.61
CA ILE A 77 -11.21 -10.47 -4.32
C ILE A 77 -11.24 -9.03 -3.83
N TYR A 78 -10.14 -8.62 -3.21
CA TYR A 78 -9.94 -7.25 -2.75
C TYR A 78 -9.03 -6.49 -3.70
N ASN A 79 -9.43 -5.27 -4.01
CA ASN A 79 -8.66 -4.30 -4.79
C ASN A 79 -8.97 -2.88 -4.30
N HIS A 80 -8.14 -1.91 -4.71
CA HIS A 80 -8.48 -0.50 -4.60
C HIS A 80 -8.38 0.22 -5.94
N TYR A 81 -9.04 1.36 -6.05
CA TYR A 81 -9.04 2.15 -7.28
C TYR A 81 -8.48 3.56 -7.09
N ASP A 82 -8.26 3.96 -5.86
CA ASP A 82 -7.55 5.21 -5.59
C ASP A 82 -6.05 5.06 -5.85
N VAL A 83 -5.38 6.17 -5.98
CA VAL A 83 -3.97 6.25 -6.34
C VAL A 83 -3.28 7.38 -5.60
N GLN A 84 -1.96 7.28 -5.45
CA GLN A 84 -1.11 8.36 -4.98
C GLN A 84 -1.13 9.57 -5.94
N PRO A 85 -0.88 10.79 -5.44
CA PRO A 85 -0.63 11.95 -6.30
C PRO A 85 0.44 11.67 -7.36
N ALA A 86 0.29 12.26 -8.54
CA ALA A 86 1.26 12.08 -9.63
C ALA A 86 2.38 13.13 -9.59
N GLU A 87 2.30 14.13 -8.74
CA GLU A 87 3.32 15.15 -8.59
C GLU A 87 4.64 14.58 -8.00
N PRO A 88 5.81 15.13 -8.43
CA PRO A 88 5.98 16.21 -9.41
C PRO A 88 5.85 15.69 -10.85
N PHE A 89 5.09 16.42 -11.68
CA PHE A 89 4.79 16.02 -13.07
C PHE A 89 6.00 16.04 -14.01
N ASP A 90 7.00 16.83 -13.72
CA ASP A 90 8.23 16.98 -14.52
C ASP A 90 9.13 15.73 -14.46
N LEU A 91 8.91 14.83 -13.53
CA LEU A 91 9.61 13.54 -13.47
C LEU A 91 8.98 12.45 -14.36
N TRP A 92 7.78 12.70 -14.90
CA TRP A 92 7.14 11.74 -15.78
C TRP A 92 7.60 11.90 -17.23
N HIS A 93 7.94 10.79 -17.88
CA HIS A 93 8.27 10.77 -19.31
C HIS A 93 7.04 10.73 -20.23
N SER A 94 5.84 10.60 -19.68
CA SER A 94 4.55 10.67 -20.36
C SER A 94 3.49 11.13 -19.35
N ASP A 95 2.36 11.64 -19.82
CA ASP A 95 1.26 12.03 -18.93
C ASP A 95 0.83 10.85 -18.06
N PRO A 96 0.86 10.99 -16.71
CA PRO A 96 0.48 9.92 -15.78
C PRO A 96 -0.97 9.46 -15.91
N TRP A 97 -1.85 10.27 -16.47
CA TRP A 97 -3.26 9.97 -16.67
C TRP A 97 -3.59 9.44 -18.07
N THR A 98 -2.57 9.15 -18.84
CA THR A 98 -2.69 8.55 -20.18
C THR A 98 -1.93 7.23 -20.23
N LEU A 99 -2.65 6.12 -20.46
CA LEU A 99 -2.01 4.81 -20.64
C LEU A 99 -1.07 4.86 -21.83
N THR A 100 0.23 4.73 -21.57
CA THR A 100 1.28 4.84 -22.59
C THR A 100 2.05 3.53 -22.69
N GLU A 101 2.15 2.97 -23.90
CA GLU A 101 3.02 1.81 -24.16
C GLU A 101 4.38 2.28 -24.69
N ARG A 102 5.46 1.82 -24.07
CA ARG A 102 6.85 2.09 -24.45
C ARG A 102 7.71 0.91 -24.04
N ASP A 103 8.58 0.45 -24.92
CA ASP A 103 9.53 -0.66 -24.67
C ASP A 103 8.85 -1.93 -24.15
N ASN A 104 7.69 -2.31 -24.69
CA ASN A 104 6.83 -3.41 -24.25
C ASN A 104 6.36 -3.32 -22.78
N LYS A 105 6.34 -2.12 -22.22
CA LYS A 105 5.83 -1.83 -20.88
C LYS A 105 4.73 -0.76 -20.98
N PHE A 106 3.80 -0.83 -20.03
CA PHE A 106 2.77 0.19 -19.89
C PHE A 106 3.11 1.14 -18.76
N PHE A 107 2.83 2.42 -18.98
CA PHE A 107 3.08 3.51 -18.04
C PHE A 107 1.81 4.29 -17.80
N GLY A 108 1.57 4.67 -16.55
CA GLY A 108 0.46 5.48 -16.06
C GLY A 108 0.26 5.30 -14.57
N ARG A 109 -0.31 6.29 -13.88
CA ARG A 109 -0.55 6.22 -12.45
C ARG A 109 -1.64 5.18 -12.14
N GLY A 110 -1.32 4.18 -11.28
CA GLY A 110 -2.23 3.12 -10.89
C GLY A 110 -2.19 1.86 -11.77
N ILE A 111 -1.26 1.77 -12.74
CA ILE A 111 -1.12 0.56 -13.56
C ILE A 111 -0.74 -0.66 -12.73
N ASP A 112 0.21 -0.49 -11.82
CA ASP A 112 0.70 -1.57 -10.95
C ASP A 112 -0.08 -1.60 -9.64
N ASP A 113 -0.42 -0.41 -9.13
CA ASP A 113 -1.04 -0.18 -7.84
C ASP A 113 -2.24 0.75 -7.98
N ASP A 114 -3.50 0.24 -8.09
CA ASP A 114 -3.90 -1.17 -8.18
C ASP A 114 -4.93 -1.37 -9.33
N LYS A 115 -5.20 -0.29 -10.13
CA LYS A 115 -6.16 -0.31 -11.26
C LYS A 115 -5.87 -1.40 -12.28
N GLY A 116 -4.59 -1.63 -12.57
CA GLY A 116 -4.19 -2.67 -13.54
C GLY A 116 -4.46 -4.07 -13.02
N ASN A 117 -4.20 -4.34 -11.74
CA ASN A 117 -4.48 -5.63 -11.12
C ASN A 117 -5.98 -5.90 -11.03
N LEU A 118 -6.78 -4.89 -10.67
CA LEU A 118 -8.24 -4.98 -10.71
C LEU A 118 -8.72 -5.40 -12.11
N LEU A 119 -8.26 -4.69 -13.15
CA LEU A 119 -8.66 -4.99 -14.52
C LEU A 119 -8.17 -6.34 -15.02
N ALA A 120 -6.99 -6.78 -14.60
CA ALA A 120 -6.48 -8.11 -14.92
C ALA A 120 -7.41 -9.21 -14.35
N ARG A 121 -7.86 -9.06 -13.12
CA ARG A 121 -8.80 -9.98 -12.46
C ARG A 121 -10.18 -9.97 -13.11
N LEU A 122 -10.69 -8.78 -13.44
CA LEU A 122 -11.94 -8.64 -14.19
C LEU A 122 -11.86 -9.28 -15.58
N THR A 123 -10.75 -9.11 -16.27
CA THR A 123 -10.54 -9.71 -17.59
C THR A 123 -10.46 -11.24 -17.50
N ALA A 124 -9.75 -11.77 -16.50
CA ALA A 124 -9.70 -13.21 -16.26
C ALA A 124 -11.08 -13.79 -15.97
N LEU A 125 -11.89 -13.10 -15.14
CA LEU A 125 -13.26 -13.50 -14.86
C LEU A 125 -14.13 -13.43 -16.11
N ALA A 126 -14.00 -12.37 -16.92
CA ALA A 126 -14.75 -12.22 -18.17
C ALA A 126 -14.53 -13.38 -19.14
N GLU A 127 -13.27 -13.77 -19.32
CA GLU A 127 -12.92 -14.90 -20.20
C GLU A 127 -13.41 -16.23 -19.61
N TYR A 128 -13.25 -16.43 -18.29
CA TYR A 128 -13.77 -17.64 -17.65
C TYR A 128 -15.29 -17.77 -17.81
N LEU A 129 -16.05 -16.71 -17.56
CA LEU A 129 -17.50 -16.69 -17.70
C LEU A 129 -17.93 -17.00 -19.13
N LYS A 130 -17.24 -16.43 -20.11
CA LYS A 130 -17.51 -16.66 -21.53
C LYS A 130 -17.21 -18.10 -21.96
N GLU A 131 -16.08 -18.66 -21.55
CA GLU A 131 -15.69 -20.03 -21.87
C GLU A 131 -16.59 -21.08 -21.20
N ASN A 132 -17.18 -20.74 -20.06
CA ASN A 132 -18.01 -21.64 -19.26
C ASN A 132 -19.52 -21.31 -19.30
N ASN A 133 -19.99 -20.59 -20.33
CA ASN A 133 -21.40 -20.24 -20.48
C ASN A 133 -21.98 -19.54 -19.22
N TYR A 134 -21.21 -18.64 -18.60
CA TYR A 134 -21.56 -17.93 -17.38
C TYR A 134 -21.76 -18.84 -16.15
N SER A 135 -21.22 -20.05 -16.17
CA SER A 135 -21.26 -20.95 -15.01
C SER A 135 -20.00 -20.82 -14.18
N LEU A 136 -20.16 -20.61 -12.86
CA LEU A 136 -19.08 -20.53 -11.92
C LEU A 136 -19.09 -21.71 -10.94
N PRO A 137 -17.93 -22.31 -10.64
CA PRO A 137 -17.81 -23.39 -9.65
C PRO A 137 -17.81 -22.88 -8.20
N VAL A 138 -17.51 -21.60 -7.98
CA VAL A 138 -17.44 -20.91 -6.69
C VAL A 138 -18.11 -19.55 -6.80
N ASN A 139 -18.62 -19.02 -5.67
CA ASN A 139 -19.00 -17.62 -5.63
C ASN A 139 -17.76 -16.74 -5.72
N ILE A 140 -17.89 -15.59 -6.37
CA ILE A 140 -16.82 -14.59 -6.45
C ILE A 140 -17.40 -13.26 -5.98
N ASP A 141 -16.86 -12.73 -4.91
CA ASP A 141 -17.21 -11.44 -4.35
C ASP A 141 -16.06 -10.47 -4.54
N PHE A 142 -16.33 -9.25 -4.99
CA PHE A 142 -15.36 -8.18 -5.08
C PHE A 142 -15.64 -7.12 -4.04
N VAL A 143 -14.57 -6.67 -3.38
CA VAL A 143 -14.53 -5.49 -2.53
C VAL A 143 -13.48 -4.55 -3.11
N VAL A 144 -13.92 -3.38 -3.61
CA VAL A 144 -13.02 -2.43 -4.29
C VAL A 144 -13.16 -1.07 -3.62
N GLU A 145 -12.14 -0.65 -2.87
CA GLU A 145 -12.17 0.59 -2.10
C GLU A 145 -11.51 1.78 -2.81
N GLY A 146 -11.79 2.97 -2.30
CA GLY A 146 -11.27 4.24 -2.84
C GLY A 146 -10.41 5.03 -1.87
N SER A 147 -9.79 4.39 -0.87
CA SER A 147 -9.02 5.07 0.18
C SER A 147 -7.83 4.27 0.72
N GLU A 148 -7.38 3.24 0.03
CA GLU A 148 -6.23 2.42 0.45
C GLU A 148 -5.00 3.28 0.68
N GLU A 149 -4.67 4.13 -0.27
CA GLU A 149 -3.52 5.04 -0.29
C GLU A 149 -3.56 6.15 0.79
N THR A 150 -4.63 6.19 1.57
CA THR A 150 -4.82 7.09 2.73
C THR A 150 -5.23 6.33 3.99
N ALA A 151 -4.77 5.07 4.12
CA ALA A 151 -5.00 4.17 5.23
C ALA A 151 -6.46 3.71 5.36
N SER A 152 -7.12 3.41 4.25
CA SER A 152 -8.46 2.77 4.18
C SER A 152 -9.52 3.47 5.02
N ARG A 153 -9.56 4.80 4.96
CA ARG A 153 -10.47 5.62 5.76
C ARG A 153 -11.92 5.28 5.46
N GLY A 154 -12.67 4.87 6.47
CA GLY A 154 -14.08 4.51 6.33
C GLY A 154 -14.33 3.06 5.93
N LEU A 155 -13.34 2.31 5.44
CA LEU A 155 -13.49 0.91 5.02
C LEU A 155 -14.12 0.06 6.13
N ALA A 156 -13.64 0.17 7.38
CA ALA A 156 -14.18 -0.59 8.50
C ALA A 156 -15.70 -0.38 8.72
N ASN A 157 -16.22 0.83 8.44
CA ASN A 157 -17.63 1.12 8.55
C ASN A 157 -18.44 0.47 7.42
N TYR A 158 -17.90 0.51 6.18
CA TYR A 158 -18.48 -0.19 5.04
C TYR A 158 -18.51 -1.71 5.25
N LEU A 159 -17.41 -2.28 5.74
CA LEU A 159 -17.33 -3.72 5.99
C LEU A 159 -18.32 -4.18 7.07
N LYS A 160 -18.54 -3.38 8.12
CA LYS A 160 -19.58 -3.65 9.11
C LYS A 160 -20.99 -3.61 8.50
N LYS A 161 -21.26 -2.62 7.64
CA LYS A 161 -22.55 -2.46 6.97
C LYS A 161 -22.82 -3.60 5.99
N HIS A 162 -21.80 -4.08 5.31
CA HIS A 162 -21.89 -5.10 4.27
C HIS A 162 -21.27 -6.44 4.70
N ALA A 163 -21.38 -6.81 5.97
CA ALA A 163 -20.72 -7.99 6.53
C ALA A 163 -21.02 -9.32 5.81
N GLN A 164 -22.15 -9.41 5.10
CA GLN A 164 -22.48 -10.58 4.29
C GLN A 164 -21.49 -10.81 3.14
N PHE A 165 -20.85 -9.76 2.60
CA PHE A 165 -19.81 -9.85 1.58
C PHE A 165 -18.46 -10.31 2.12
N LEU A 166 -18.31 -10.40 3.45
CA LEU A 166 -17.05 -10.81 4.07
C LEU A 166 -16.99 -12.30 4.38
N GLN A 167 -18.12 -13.02 4.23
CA GLN A 167 -18.14 -14.46 4.42
C GLN A 167 -17.48 -15.15 3.23
N ASN A 168 -16.25 -15.59 3.41
CA ASN A 168 -15.45 -16.18 2.36
C ASN A 168 -14.61 -17.36 2.87
N ASP A 169 -14.17 -18.20 1.95
CA ASP A 169 -13.26 -19.32 2.20
C ASP A 169 -11.81 -18.98 1.87
N LEU A 170 -11.61 -18.01 0.96
CA LEU A 170 -10.30 -17.56 0.50
C LEU A 170 -10.38 -16.10 0.08
N VAL A 171 -9.32 -15.34 0.37
CA VAL A 171 -9.15 -13.96 -0.09
C VAL A 171 -7.99 -13.90 -1.08
N ILE A 172 -8.21 -13.25 -2.24
CA ILE A 172 -7.14 -12.74 -3.09
C ILE A 172 -7.04 -11.24 -2.82
N TRP A 173 -5.92 -10.85 -2.20
CA TRP A 173 -5.62 -9.46 -1.89
C TRP A 173 -5.06 -8.75 -3.12
N GLU A 174 -5.08 -7.43 -3.11
CA GLU A 174 -4.45 -6.59 -4.14
C GLU A 174 -3.02 -7.00 -4.44
N SER A 175 -2.46 -6.37 -5.47
CA SER A 175 -1.09 -6.61 -5.94
C SER A 175 -0.91 -7.98 -6.59
N GLY A 176 0.29 -8.24 -6.95
CA GLY A 176 0.75 -9.42 -7.64
C GLY A 176 1.89 -9.00 -8.54
N GLY A 177 2.78 -9.89 -8.88
CA GLY A 177 3.89 -9.48 -9.71
C GLY A 177 4.81 -10.61 -10.09
N TYR A 178 5.86 -10.21 -10.75
CA TYR A 178 6.96 -11.06 -11.13
C TYR A 178 8.24 -10.55 -10.48
N ASN A 179 9.03 -11.45 -9.95
CA ASN A 179 10.35 -11.13 -9.45
C ASN A 179 11.34 -10.80 -10.58
N SER A 180 12.56 -10.41 -10.22
CA SER A 180 13.62 -10.08 -11.18
C SER A 180 14.00 -11.21 -12.16
N LYS A 181 13.60 -12.46 -11.85
CA LYS A 181 13.81 -13.63 -12.71
C LYS A 181 12.59 -13.95 -13.60
N GLY A 182 11.56 -13.10 -13.59
CA GLY A 182 10.34 -13.33 -14.35
C GLY A 182 9.45 -14.45 -13.79
N GLN A 183 9.61 -14.82 -12.51
CA GLN A 183 8.78 -15.80 -11.83
C GLN A 183 7.66 -15.08 -11.09
N GLN A 184 6.45 -15.62 -11.18
CA GLN A 184 5.32 -15.07 -10.43
C GLN A 184 5.52 -15.25 -8.93
N GLU A 185 5.29 -14.20 -8.16
CA GLU A 185 5.35 -14.23 -6.70
C GLU A 185 3.94 -14.26 -6.09
N ILE A 186 3.82 -15.04 -5.04
CA ILE A 186 2.60 -15.12 -4.21
C ILE A 186 3.02 -14.76 -2.79
N GLY A 187 2.53 -13.62 -2.30
CA GLY A 187 2.70 -13.20 -0.91
C GLY A 187 1.75 -13.97 0.00
N GLY A 188 2.28 -14.57 1.07
CA GLY A 188 1.47 -15.27 2.08
C GLY A 188 0.91 -14.34 3.17
N GLY A 189 1.28 -13.06 3.17
CA GLY A 189 0.86 -12.06 4.14
C GLY A 189 1.62 -10.76 4.00
N THR A 190 1.21 -9.76 4.76
CA THR A 190 1.82 -8.43 4.82
C THR A 190 2.31 -8.13 6.23
N LYS A 191 3.26 -7.21 6.36
CA LYS A 191 3.65 -6.67 7.67
C LYS A 191 2.55 -5.75 8.20
N GLY A 192 2.33 -5.81 9.50
CA GLY A 192 1.50 -4.82 10.19
C GLY A 192 2.19 -3.45 10.26
N ILE A 193 1.45 -2.44 10.68
CA ILE A 193 1.95 -1.07 10.84
C ILE A 193 1.26 -0.40 12.03
N VAL A 194 2.05 0.38 12.78
CA VAL A 194 1.57 1.37 13.74
C VAL A 194 2.18 2.72 13.38
N THR A 195 1.35 3.74 13.26
CA THR A 195 1.79 5.11 13.01
C THR A 195 1.52 5.99 14.23
N PHE A 196 2.43 6.91 14.53
CA PHE A 196 2.26 7.84 15.64
C PHE A 196 3.00 9.15 15.42
N ASP A 197 2.50 10.22 16.05
CA ASP A 197 3.13 11.52 16.04
C ASP A 197 3.86 11.79 17.36
N LEU A 198 5.09 12.29 17.28
CA LEU A 198 5.76 12.92 18.40
C LEU A 198 5.65 14.44 18.27
N LYS A 199 5.26 15.08 19.37
CA LYS A 199 5.12 16.55 19.43
C LYS A 199 5.88 17.08 20.65
N ALA A 200 6.77 18.03 20.42
CA ALA A 200 7.42 18.79 21.46
C ALA A 200 6.91 20.24 21.44
N LYS A 201 6.65 20.79 22.61
CA LYS A 201 6.25 22.18 22.78
C LYS A 201 6.93 22.79 23.99
N THR A 202 7.71 23.86 23.77
CA THR A 202 8.50 24.52 24.81
C THR A 202 8.03 25.95 25.10
N ALA A 203 7.22 26.54 24.21
CA ALA A 203 6.72 27.90 24.38
C ALA A 203 5.32 28.05 23.76
N GLY A 204 4.64 29.16 24.06
CA GLY A 204 3.35 29.51 23.47
C GLY A 204 3.45 30.14 22.08
N ARG A 205 4.65 30.54 21.66
CA ARG A 205 4.97 31.16 20.36
C ARG A 205 6.46 31.04 20.10
N ASP A 206 6.85 31.17 18.85
CA ASP A 206 8.25 31.28 18.46
C ASP A 206 8.93 32.48 19.13
N LEU A 207 10.16 32.30 19.50
CA LEU A 207 10.98 33.30 20.16
C LEU A 207 12.20 33.65 19.32
N HIS A 208 12.86 34.77 19.65
CA HIS A 208 14.14 35.09 19.04
C HIS A 208 15.23 34.09 19.52
N SER A 209 16.10 33.64 18.60
CA SER A 209 17.11 32.61 18.90
C SER A 209 18.12 33.01 19.98
N SER A 210 18.27 34.31 20.30
CA SER A 210 19.11 34.78 21.41
C SER A 210 18.67 34.26 22.79
N PHE A 211 17.43 33.78 22.95
CA PHE A 211 16.96 33.16 24.18
C PHE A 211 17.35 31.67 24.33
N ALA A 212 17.98 31.06 23.32
CA ALA A 212 18.38 29.67 23.35
C ALA A 212 19.27 29.25 24.54
N PRO A 213 20.15 30.13 25.13
CA PRO A 213 20.89 29.76 26.30
C PRO A 213 20.07 29.53 27.59
N VAL A 214 18.83 30.06 27.63
CA VAL A 214 17.95 30.01 28.81
C VAL A 214 16.58 29.37 28.57
N ILE A 215 16.21 29.16 27.32
CA ILE A 215 14.94 28.51 26.93
C ILE A 215 15.28 27.34 26.03
N ASP A 216 14.83 26.15 26.42
CA ASP A 216 15.03 24.96 25.61
C ASP A 216 14.23 24.99 24.31
N SER A 217 14.77 24.40 23.27
CA SER A 217 14.17 24.34 21.93
C SER A 217 13.28 23.11 21.77
N ALA A 218 12.07 23.29 21.29
CA ALA A 218 11.20 22.18 20.93
C ALA A 218 11.87 21.26 19.89
N ALA A 219 12.66 21.81 18.96
CA ALA A 219 13.41 21.05 17.99
C ALA A 219 14.45 20.11 18.64
N TRP A 220 15.24 20.64 19.61
CA TRP A 220 16.21 19.82 20.33
C TRP A 220 15.55 18.74 21.19
N GLN A 221 14.43 19.05 21.85
CA GLN A 221 13.67 18.04 22.60
C GLN A 221 13.16 16.92 21.68
N LEU A 222 12.62 17.27 20.50
CA LEU A 222 12.16 16.29 19.53
C LEU A 222 13.31 15.41 19.02
N VAL A 223 14.45 16.01 18.65
CA VAL A 223 15.63 15.27 18.19
C VAL A 223 16.13 14.31 19.28
N ALA A 224 16.20 14.74 20.54
CA ALA A 224 16.59 13.88 21.66
C ALA A 224 15.59 12.73 21.86
N ALA A 225 14.29 13.00 21.79
CA ALA A 225 13.26 11.98 21.88
C ALA A 225 13.38 10.95 20.74
N ILE A 226 13.49 11.39 19.49
CA ILE A 226 13.66 10.49 18.33
C ILE A 226 14.94 9.65 18.50
N ASN A 227 16.05 10.26 18.88
CA ASN A 227 17.31 9.54 19.06
C ASN A 227 17.23 8.48 20.17
N SER A 228 16.39 8.66 21.18
CA SER A 228 16.19 7.67 22.24
C SER A 228 15.38 6.44 21.80
N LEU A 229 14.70 6.50 20.67
CA LEU A 229 13.89 5.38 20.14
C LEU A 229 14.71 4.33 19.39
N ARG A 230 15.99 4.62 19.08
CA ARG A 230 16.82 3.75 18.26
C ARG A 230 18.21 3.58 18.87
N ASN A 231 18.68 2.34 18.92
CA ASN A 231 20.04 2.01 19.32
C ASN A 231 21.05 2.30 18.20
N SER A 232 22.33 2.38 18.57
CA SER A 232 23.41 2.65 17.61
C SER A 232 23.59 1.56 16.54
N ASP A 233 23.14 0.35 16.82
CA ASP A 233 23.11 -0.77 15.88
C ASP A 233 21.87 -0.77 14.95
N GLY A 234 20.99 0.24 15.08
CA GLY A 234 19.78 0.38 14.29
C GLY A 234 18.55 -0.36 14.83
N THR A 235 18.67 -1.09 15.93
CA THR A 235 17.52 -1.74 16.57
C THR A 235 16.64 -0.71 17.30
N ILE A 236 15.36 -1.07 17.49
CA ILE A 236 14.39 -0.21 18.18
C ILE A 236 14.67 -0.26 19.68
N ALA A 237 14.76 0.92 20.32
CA ALA A 237 15.05 1.04 21.76
C ALA A 237 13.78 1.11 22.62
N ILE A 238 12.60 1.02 22.03
CA ILE A 238 11.32 1.03 22.74
C ILE A 238 11.19 -0.26 23.54
N LYS A 239 10.98 -0.12 24.85
CA LYS A 239 10.83 -1.28 25.76
C LYS A 239 9.62 -2.11 25.37
N GLY A 240 9.79 -3.42 25.29
CA GLY A 240 8.72 -4.37 24.99
C GLY A 240 8.53 -4.68 23.51
N VAL A 241 9.02 -3.84 22.59
CA VAL A 241 8.78 -3.99 21.14
C VAL A 241 9.22 -5.35 20.57
N TYR A 242 10.18 -6.01 21.22
CA TYR A 242 10.66 -7.33 20.80
C TYR A 242 10.10 -8.51 21.60
N ASP A 243 9.28 -8.25 22.66
CA ASP A 243 8.87 -9.29 23.61
C ASP A 243 7.97 -10.35 22.95
N THR A 244 7.16 -9.95 21.98
CA THR A 244 6.27 -10.85 21.21
C THR A 244 6.82 -11.25 19.84
N VAL A 245 7.99 -10.74 19.44
CA VAL A 245 8.61 -11.08 18.17
C VAL A 245 9.10 -12.52 18.18
N ARG A 246 8.40 -13.39 17.47
CA ARG A 246 8.80 -14.78 17.33
C ARG A 246 9.94 -14.98 16.34
N LYS A 247 10.71 -16.01 16.56
CA LYS A 247 11.68 -16.48 15.56
C LYS A 247 10.91 -17.11 14.38
N PRO A 248 11.42 -16.94 13.13
CA PRO A 248 10.86 -17.67 12.01
C PRO A 248 10.97 -19.17 12.24
N SER A 249 9.93 -19.91 11.83
CA SER A 249 9.99 -21.36 11.78
C SER A 249 11.04 -21.83 10.75
N GLU A 250 11.51 -23.06 10.88
CA GLU A 250 12.43 -23.66 9.91
C GLU A 250 11.86 -23.62 8.49
N ARG A 251 10.55 -23.89 8.35
CA ARG A 251 9.87 -23.84 7.06
C ARG A 251 9.81 -22.44 6.45
N GLU A 252 9.52 -21.41 7.25
CA GLU A 252 9.55 -20.02 6.78
C GLU A 252 10.95 -19.62 6.33
N GLN A 253 11.97 -20.00 7.09
CA GLN A 253 13.35 -19.71 6.75
C GLN A 253 13.83 -20.43 5.48
N GLU A 254 13.42 -21.69 5.29
CA GLU A 254 13.66 -22.42 4.04
C GLU A 254 13.00 -21.74 2.85
N LEU A 255 11.71 -21.38 2.95
CA LEU A 255 10.97 -20.72 1.89
C LEU A 255 11.62 -19.40 1.48
N VAL A 256 11.95 -18.56 2.46
CA VAL A 256 12.59 -17.26 2.19
C VAL A 256 13.95 -17.44 1.54
N ASN A 257 14.79 -18.36 2.05
CA ASN A 257 16.12 -18.60 1.48
C ASN A 257 16.05 -19.19 0.06
N GLN A 258 15.07 -20.05 -0.20
CA GLN A 258 14.93 -20.74 -1.48
C GLN A 258 14.32 -19.87 -2.57
N TYR A 259 13.29 -19.11 -2.22
CA TYR A 259 12.45 -18.42 -3.21
C TYR A 259 12.67 -16.92 -3.28
N SER A 260 13.20 -16.27 -2.24
CA SER A 260 13.49 -14.85 -2.32
C SER A 260 14.56 -14.54 -3.37
N THR A 261 14.24 -13.59 -4.24
CA THR A 261 15.18 -13.04 -5.22
C THR A 261 15.91 -11.81 -4.71
N ILE A 262 15.52 -11.33 -3.53
CA ILE A 262 16.14 -10.15 -2.90
C ILE A 262 17.53 -10.54 -2.41
N ASP A 263 18.53 -9.79 -2.80
CA ASP A 263 19.89 -9.83 -2.30
C ASP A 263 20.48 -8.41 -2.23
N GLU A 264 21.69 -8.30 -1.67
CA GLU A 264 22.35 -7.01 -1.50
C GLU A 264 22.54 -6.25 -2.82
N HIS A 265 22.99 -6.94 -3.88
CA HIS A 265 23.23 -6.31 -5.18
C HIS A 265 21.94 -5.74 -5.77
N LEU A 266 20.84 -6.50 -5.68
CA LEU A 266 19.54 -6.02 -6.16
C LEU A 266 19.10 -4.76 -5.43
N LEU A 267 19.24 -4.71 -4.09
CA LEU A 267 18.85 -3.55 -3.31
C LEU A 267 19.75 -2.33 -3.60
N VAL A 268 21.06 -2.54 -3.62
CA VAL A 268 22.03 -1.45 -3.89
C VAL A 268 21.82 -0.86 -5.27
N ASP A 269 21.70 -1.71 -6.30
CA ASP A 269 21.61 -1.28 -7.69
C ASP A 269 20.22 -0.68 -8.00
N SER A 270 19.13 -1.33 -7.56
CA SER A 270 17.78 -0.88 -7.84
C SER A 270 17.43 0.44 -7.15
N PHE A 271 17.91 0.65 -5.92
CA PHE A 271 17.65 1.86 -5.15
C PHE A 271 18.80 2.87 -5.19
N GLN A 272 19.88 2.59 -5.94
CA GLN A 272 21.06 3.45 -6.04
C GLN A 272 21.57 3.91 -4.67
N LEU A 273 21.71 2.93 -3.74
CA LEU A 273 22.09 3.23 -2.38
C LEU A 273 23.47 3.86 -2.31
N THR A 274 23.60 4.95 -1.56
CA THR A 274 24.87 5.65 -1.30
C THR A 274 25.45 5.31 0.07
N ALA A 275 24.73 4.55 0.89
CA ALA A 275 25.13 4.08 2.21
C ALA A 275 25.07 2.55 2.28
N PRO A 276 25.86 1.90 3.13
CA PRO A 276 25.79 0.45 3.31
C PRO A 276 24.45 0.03 3.91
N LEU A 277 24.05 -1.22 3.63
CA LEU A 277 22.89 -1.82 4.26
C LEU A 277 23.10 -1.95 5.78
N LEU A 278 22.02 -1.76 6.54
CA LEU A 278 22.03 -1.96 7.98
C LEU A 278 22.08 -3.46 8.32
N ASN A 279 22.97 -3.83 9.26
CA ASN A 279 22.97 -5.14 9.95
C ASN A 279 22.92 -6.39 9.04
N SER A 280 23.36 -6.30 7.78
CA SER A 280 23.38 -7.44 6.86
C SER A 280 24.79 -7.73 6.38
N GLN A 281 25.34 -8.85 6.82
CA GLN A 281 26.64 -9.35 6.35
C GLN A 281 26.46 -10.53 5.37
N THR A 282 25.31 -11.18 5.41
CA THR A 282 24.97 -12.31 4.55
C THR A 282 23.55 -12.16 4.01
N LYS A 283 23.25 -12.82 2.87
CA LYS A 283 21.89 -12.86 2.31
C LYS A 283 20.87 -13.37 3.33
N THR A 284 21.20 -14.37 4.12
CA THR A 284 20.31 -14.94 5.14
C THR A 284 19.97 -13.91 6.24
N GLU A 285 20.96 -13.13 6.70
CA GLU A 285 20.74 -12.08 7.68
C GLU A 285 19.91 -10.94 7.11
N LEU A 286 20.17 -10.53 5.87
CA LEU A 286 19.39 -9.54 5.14
C LEU A 286 17.92 -9.96 5.07
N LEU A 287 17.64 -11.17 4.60
CA LEU A 287 16.29 -11.69 4.45
C LEU A 287 15.59 -11.85 5.81
N LYS A 288 16.33 -12.28 6.85
CA LYS A 288 15.81 -12.37 8.20
C LYS A 288 15.41 -10.99 8.73
N ALA A 289 16.25 -9.98 8.56
CA ALA A 289 15.96 -8.62 8.97
C ALA A 289 14.74 -8.07 8.19
N LEU A 290 14.72 -8.26 6.87
CA LEU A 290 13.67 -7.75 6.01
C LEU A 290 12.29 -8.36 6.32
N TYR A 291 12.19 -9.67 6.54
CA TYR A 291 10.90 -10.36 6.68
C TYR A 291 10.45 -10.56 8.12
N PHE A 292 11.38 -10.70 9.08
CA PHE A 292 11.08 -11.14 10.43
C PHE A 292 11.51 -10.18 11.54
N SER A 293 11.96 -8.96 11.19
CA SER A 293 12.27 -7.94 12.19
C SER A 293 11.32 -6.75 12.05
N PRO A 294 10.86 -6.18 13.17
CA PRO A 294 10.15 -4.90 13.14
C PRO A 294 11.11 -3.78 12.73
N ALA A 295 10.57 -2.72 12.15
CA ALA A 295 11.37 -1.57 11.72
C ALA A 295 10.70 -0.27 12.17
N LEU A 296 11.49 0.62 12.80
CA LEU A 296 11.07 1.98 13.11
C LEU A 296 11.57 2.92 12.01
N ASN A 297 10.67 3.69 11.46
CA ASN A 297 10.96 4.68 10.43
C ASN A 297 10.46 6.07 10.82
N ILE A 298 11.11 7.11 10.31
CA ILE A 298 10.70 8.50 10.43
C ILE A 298 10.17 8.92 9.06
N GLU A 299 8.86 9.16 8.96
CA GLU A 299 8.21 9.61 7.72
C GLU A 299 8.44 11.10 7.46
N GLY A 300 8.55 11.89 8.52
CA GLY A 300 8.78 13.33 8.39
C GLY A 300 9.09 14.01 9.71
N ILE A 301 9.85 15.10 9.63
CA ILE A 301 10.18 15.97 10.77
C ILE A 301 9.91 17.41 10.34
N GLN A 302 9.23 18.17 11.20
CA GLN A 302 8.94 19.58 10.97
C GLN A 302 9.20 20.40 12.21
N SER A 303 9.97 21.49 12.05
CA SER A 303 10.15 22.51 13.08
C SER A 303 10.76 23.78 12.49
N GLY A 304 10.37 24.93 13.01
CA GLY A 304 10.94 26.23 12.67
C GLY A 304 10.75 26.63 11.20
N TYR A 305 11.74 27.35 10.67
CA TYR A 305 11.70 27.93 9.32
C TYR A 305 12.27 26.95 8.29
N GLN A 306 11.54 26.72 7.20
CA GLN A 306 11.87 25.74 6.16
C GLN A 306 12.07 26.38 4.77
N GLU A 307 11.87 27.72 4.64
CA GLU A 307 11.97 28.40 3.37
C GLU A 307 13.37 28.97 3.11
N ASP A 308 13.64 29.50 1.95
CA ASP A 308 14.91 30.12 1.59
C ASP A 308 15.24 31.31 2.50
N GLY A 309 16.51 31.49 2.80
CA GLY A 309 16.99 32.57 3.64
C GLY A 309 17.27 32.18 5.08
N VAL A 310 17.33 33.18 5.97
CA VAL A 310 17.63 33.01 7.40
C VAL A 310 16.53 33.63 8.26
N LYS A 311 16.03 32.85 9.22
CA LYS A 311 15.16 33.36 10.28
C LYS A 311 15.73 32.96 11.63
N THR A 312 16.16 33.96 12.43
CA THR A 312 16.76 33.75 13.75
C THR A 312 15.69 33.42 14.79
N VAL A 313 15.15 32.21 14.71
CA VAL A 313 14.00 31.73 15.49
C VAL A 313 14.38 30.58 16.41
N LEU A 314 13.81 30.59 17.62
CA LEU A 314 13.73 29.46 18.53
C LEU A 314 12.29 28.90 18.39
N PRO A 315 12.10 27.76 17.72
CA PRO A 315 10.77 27.21 17.48
C PRO A 315 10.08 26.82 18.78
N ALA A 316 8.82 27.22 18.92
CA ALA A 316 7.99 26.86 20.06
C ALA A 316 7.50 25.42 19.99
N GLU A 317 7.34 24.88 18.80
CA GLU A 317 6.81 23.55 18.53
C GLU A 317 7.67 22.80 17.52
N ALA A 318 7.72 21.48 17.66
CA ALA A 318 8.33 20.56 16.72
C ALA A 318 7.50 19.29 16.65
N THR A 319 7.37 18.69 15.46
CA THR A 319 6.60 17.48 15.24
C THR A 319 7.38 16.48 14.39
N ALA A 320 7.20 15.19 14.68
CA ALA A 320 7.66 14.11 13.81
C ALA A 320 6.54 13.09 13.60
N LYS A 321 6.46 12.54 12.39
CA LYS A 321 5.64 11.39 12.05
C LYS A 321 6.52 10.16 11.98
N LEU A 322 6.11 9.11 12.67
CA LEU A 322 6.85 7.87 12.76
C LEU A 322 5.93 6.68 12.49
N GLU A 323 6.53 5.59 12.03
CA GLU A 323 5.88 4.31 11.91
C GLU A 323 6.74 3.18 12.47
N ILE A 324 6.09 2.15 12.97
CA ILE A 324 6.71 0.86 13.25
C ILE A 324 6.06 -0.18 12.34
N ARG A 325 6.85 -0.82 11.47
CA ARG A 325 6.43 -2.00 10.73
C ARG A 325 6.49 -3.19 11.66
N LEU A 326 5.35 -3.87 11.81
CA LEU A 326 5.19 -5.01 12.71
C LEU A 326 5.44 -6.32 11.96
N VAL A 327 5.85 -7.34 12.73
CA VAL A 327 6.00 -8.71 12.25
C VAL A 327 4.95 -9.62 12.90
N PRO A 328 4.79 -10.89 12.45
CA PRO A 328 3.79 -11.79 13.04
C PRO A 328 3.86 -11.86 14.57
N ASP A 329 2.69 -11.98 15.19
CA ASP A 329 2.46 -12.07 16.63
C ASP A 329 2.68 -10.77 17.44
N GLN A 330 2.95 -9.64 16.78
CA GLN A 330 2.93 -8.34 17.44
C GLN A 330 1.51 -7.73 17.40
N ASP A 331 1.00 -7.32 18.56
CA ASP A 331 -0.27 -6.60 18.65
C ASP A 331 0.01 -5.08 18.52
N PRO A 332 -0.66 -4.37 17.57
CA PRO A 332 -0.49 -2.93 17.43
C PRO A 332 -0.99 -2.12 18.64
N HIS A 333 -1.70 -2.73 19.56
CA HIS A 333 -2.24 -2.06 20.77
C HIS A 333 -1.37 -2.25 22.01
N ASP A 334 -0.32 -3.09 21.95
CA ASP A 334 0.66 -3.28 23.02
C ASP A 334 1.76 -2.21 22.92
#